data_eb5722f34f89d9f60f08f83b6be7aea9
#
_entry.id   eb5722f34f89d9f60f08f83b6be7aea9
#
_cell.length_a   1.000
_cell.length_b   1.000
_cell.length_c   1.000
_cell.angle_alpha   90.00
_cell.angle_beta   90.00
_cell.angle_gamma   90.00
#
_symmetry.space_group_name_H-M   'P 1'
#
loop_
_entity.id
_entity.type
_entity.pdbx_description
1 polymer ?
#
loop_
_entity_poly.entity_id
_entity_poly.type
_entity_poly.pdbx_seq_one_letter_code
_entity_poly.pdbx_strand_id
1 'polypeptide(L)'
;KIIFLQGGATLQFSMIPMNFATKLVPAYADVGSWSSKAIKEAIKICEVKVCTSAKKNNYTSIKDISDWSIASDSAYVHYCKNETIQGIRINSDPNFDVPSFVDMSSCIFSESLDISKYDFIYACAQKNFGAAGITLIIIKDDLLEKSNPALPNMLNYKSHFEQSSMLNTPNTFGWYLAGKIFDWYERSGGILEMEKLSIKKSSLLYNIIDSSDFYLNPVNPKQRSRCNVVFTLLDEKLEKKFV
;
A
#
# COMPACT_ATOMS: atom_id res chain seq x y z
N LYS A 1 4.39 16.55 2.97
CA LYS A 1 5.69 16.26 3.62
C LYS A 1 6.14 14.84 3.31
N ILE A 2 7.45 14.59 3.47
CA ILE A 2 8.07 13.28 3.30
C ILE A 2 8.80 12.94 4.59
N ILE A 3 8.60 11.71 5.08
CA ILE A 3 9.24 11.20 6.31
C ILE A 3 9.76 9.79 6.02
N PHE A 4 10.93 9.47 6.52
CA PHE A 4 11.49 8.12 6.53
C PHE A 4 11.48 7.57 7.96
N LEU A 5 10.85 6.41 8.14
CA LEU A 5 10.69 5.73 9.42
C LEU A 5 11.34 4.35 9.40
N GLN A 6 11.53 3.78 10.58
CA GLN A 6 11.83 2.37 10.78
C GLN A 6 10.52 1.58 10.97
N GLY A 7 10.58 0.25 11.02
CA GLY A 7 9.47 -0.63 11.40
C GLY A 7 8.62 -1.18 10.25
N GLY A 8 8.84 -0.74 9.01
CA GLY A 8 8.10 -1.23 7.83
C GLY A 8 6.62 -0.84 7.82
N ALA A 9 5.89 -1.29 6.78
CA ALA A 9 4.46 -1.07 6.64
C ALA A 9 3.64 -1.70 7.79
N THR A 10 4.12 -2.79 8.38
CA THR A 10 3.42 -3.46 9.48
C THR A 10 3.30 -2.56 10.72
N LEU A 11 4.32 -1.74 11.01
CA LEU A 11 4.23 -0.76 12.10
C LEU A 11 3.16 0.31 11.79
N GLN A 12 2.98 0.67 10.52
CA GLN A 12 2.00 1.67 10.12
C GLN A 12 0.55 1.23 10.39
N PHE A 13 0.28 -0.08 10.36
CA PHE A 13 -1.04 -0.62 10.71
C PHE A 13 -1.47 -0.24 12.14
N SER A 14 -0.51 -0.03 13.03
CA SER A 14 -0.76 0.43 14.41
C SER A 14 -0.56 1.94 14.54
N MET A 15 0.50 2.50 13.97
CA MET A 15 0.79 3.95 14.12
C MET A 15 -0.31 4.84 13.54
N ILE A 16 -0.88 4.46 12.41
CA ILE A 16 -1.97 5.24 11.77
C ILE A 16 -3.16 5.41 12.71
N PRO A 17 -3.82 4.36 13.21
CA PRO A 17 -4.94 4.53 14.12
C PRO A 17 -4.55 5.22 15.43
N MET A 18 -3.36 4.99 15.98
CA MET A 18 -2.87 5.71 17.17
C MET A 18 -2.80 7.23 16.97
N ASN A 19 -2.39 7.67 15.77
CA ASN A 19 -2.25 9.10 15.48
C ASN A 19 -3.57 9.75 15.06
N PHE A 20 -4.42 9.07 14.30
CA PHE A 20 -5.52 9.73 13.56
C PHE A 20 -6.93 9.21 13.90
N ALA A 21 -7.07 8.13 14.69
CA ALA A 21 -8.38 7.60 15.09
C ALA A 21 -8.68 7.88 16.59
N THR A 22 -8.34 9.08 17.07
CA THR A 22 -8.49 9.43 18.49
C THR A 22 -9.91 9.86 18.87
N LYS A 23 -10.71 10.32 17.92
CA LYS A 23 -12.07 10.87 18.16
C LYS A 23 -13.12 10.31 17.21
N LEU A 24 -12.74 9.98 16.00
CA LEU A 24 -13.62 9.52 14.93
C LEU A 24 -13.25 8.10 14.54
N VAL A 25 -14.23 7.35 14.07
CA VAL A 25 -14.06 5.95 13.65
C VAL A 25 -13.52 5.91 12.22
N PRO A 26 -12.38 5.23 11.95
CA PRO A 26 -11.86 5.10 10.60
C PRO A 26 -12.61 4.04 9.78
N ALA A 27 -12.66 4.25 8.47
CA ALA A 27 -13.13 3.29 7.50
C ALA A 27 -11.96 2.48 6.92
N TYR A 28 -12.15 1.18 6.73
CA TYR A 28 -11.15 0.29 6.13
C TYR A 28 -11.76 -0.51 4.99
N ALA A 29 -11.02 -0.63 3.88
CA ALA A 29 -11.37 -1.55 2.81
C ALA A 29 -10.68 -2.90 3.01
N ASP A 30 -11.45 -3.99 3.10
CA ASP A 30 -10.95 -5.38 3.19
C ASP A 30 -10.86 -5.97 1.77
N VAL A 31 -9.76 -5.69 1.09
CA VAL A 31 -9.56 -6.01 -0.33
C VAL A 31 -8.48 -7.07 -0.57
N GLY A 32 -7.88 -7.59 0.50
CA GLY A 32 -6.87 -8.66 0.43
C GLY A 32 -6.22 -8.95 1.77
N SER A 33 -5.13 -9.69 1.74
CA SER A 33 -4.44 -10.15 2.95
C SER A 33 -3.81 -9.03 3.77
N TRP A 34 -3.27 -8.00 3.12
CA TRP A 34 -2.60 -6.91 3.83
C TRP A 34 -3.60 -5.92 4.44
N SER A 35 -4.66 -5.57 3.71
CA SER A 35 -5.76 -4.78 4.27
C SER A 35 -6.45 -5.50 5.44
N SER A 36 -6.67 -6.81 5.33
CA SER A 36 -7.19 -7.62 6.46
C SER A 36 -6.26 -7.59 7.68
N LYS A 37 -4.93 -7.58 7.49
CA LYS A 37 -3.97 -7.45 8.60
C LYS A 37 -4.03 -6.04 9.21
N ALA A 38 -4.10 -5.01 8.38
CA ALA A 38 -4.25 -3.63 8.86
C ALA A 38 -5.51 -3.45 9.72
N ILE A 39 -6.65 -4.00 9.28
CA ILE A 39 -7.89 -4.02 10.05
C ILE A 39 -7.69 -4.71 11.41
N LYS A 40 -7.05 -5.89 11.43
CA LYS A 40 -6.80 -6.64 12.67
C LYS A 40 -5.93 -5.88 13.68
N GLU A 41 -4.96 -5.10 13.22
CA GLU A 41 -4.15 -4.27 14.12
C GLU A 41 -4.93 -3.02 14.57
N ALA A 42 -5.67 -2.38 13.69
CA ALA A 42 -6.47 -1.19 14.03
C ALA A 42 -7.56 -1.49 15.08
N ILE A 43 -8.24 -2.63 15.00
CA ILE A 43 -9.28 -3.04 15.97
C ILE A 43 -8.73 -3.17 17.41
N LYS A 44 -7.44 -3.44 17.58
CA LYS A 44 -6.80 -3.48 18.90
C LYS A 44 -6.67 -2.08 19.54
N ILE A 45 -6.81 -1.03 18.74
CA ILE A 45 -6.53 0.36 19.14
C ILE A 45 -7.82 1.19 19.16
N CYS A 46 -8.70 1.00 18.19
CA CYS A 46 -9.95 1.78 18.05
C CYS A 46 -11.07 0.95 17.45
N GLU A 47 -12.29 1.47 17.48
CA GLU A 47 -13.39 0.95 16.66
C GLU A 47 -13.05 1.15 15.18
N VAL A 48 -13.44 0.19 14.32
CA VAL A 48 -13.18 0.21 12.87
C VAL A 48 -14.45 -0.14 12.11
N LYS A 49 -14.77 0.62 11.06
CA LYS A 49 -15.83 0.29 10.10
C LYS A 49 -15.22 -0.27 8.82
N VAL A 50 -15.69 -1.43 8.37
CA VAL A 50 -15.30 -1.98 7.07
C VAL A 50 -16.24 -1.41 6.01
N CYS A 51 -15.71 -0.52 5.15
CA CYS A 51 -16.49 0.18 4.12
C CYS A 51 -16.75 -0.65 2.85
N THR A 52 -15.92 -1.65 2.60
CA THR A 52 -16.07 -2.65 1.54
C THR A 52 -15.30 -3.91 1.89
N SER A 53 -15.73 -5.06 1.35
CA SER A 53 -14.99 -6.32 1.50
C SER A 53 -15.12 -7.18 0.26
N ALA A 54 -13.97 -7.66 -0.23
CA ALA A 54 -13.86 -8.63 -1.32
C ALA A 54 -13.71 -10.08 -0.81
N LYS A 55 -13.83 -10.31 0.50
CA LYS A 55 -13.60 -11.62 1.11
C LYS A 55 -14.55 -12.72 0.57
N LYS A 56 -15.81 -12.35 0.28
CA LYS A 56 -16.81 -13.31 -0.22
C LYS A 56 -16.48 -13.90 -1.58
N ASN A 57 -15.69 -13.20 -2.40
CA ASN A 57 -15.23 -13.66 -3.71
C ASN A 57 -13.76 -14.07 -3.70
N ASN A 58 -13.20 -14.40 -2.52
CA ASN A 58 -11.79 -14.76 -2.34
C ASN A 58 -10.81 -13.69 -2.87
N TYR A 59 -11.21 -12.41 -2.82
CA TYR A 59 -10.40 -11.27 -3.30
C TYR A 59 -10.04 -11.34 -4.78
N THR A 60 -10.88 -11.94 -5.61
CA THR A 60 -10.65 -12.02 -7.07
C THR A 60 -11.17 -10.81 -7.82
N SER A 61 -12.01 -10.00 -7.20
CA SER A 61 -12.47 -8.70 -7.70
C SER A 61 -12.85 -7.77 -6.55
N ILE A 62 -12.68 -6.46 -6.78
CA ILE A 62 -12.97 -5.39 -5.82
C ILE A 62 -14.05 -4.50 -6.45
N LYS A 63 -15.01 -4.02 -5.65
CA LYS A 63 -15.97 -2.98 -6.07
C LYS A 63 -15.24 -1.70 -6.43
N ASP A 64 -15.78 -0.93 -7.34
CA ASP A 64 -15.26 0.40 -7.63
C ASP A 64 -15.25 1.26 -6.36
N ILE A 65 -14.27 2.15 -6.23
CA ILE A 65 -14.09 2.96 -5.01
C ILE A 65 -15.29 3.88 -4.74
N SER A 66 -16.02 4.29 -5.78
CA SER A 66 -17.27 5.05 -5.67
C SER A 66 -18.41 4.29 -4.99
N ASP A 67 -18.33 2.96 -4.95
CA ASP A 67 -19.35 2.07 -4.36
C ASP A 67 -19.02 1.68 -2.91
N TRP A 68 -17.95 2.26 -2.35
CA TRP A 68 -17.59 1.98 -0.96
C TRP A 68 -18.47 2.77 0.01
N SER A 69 -18.97 2.10 1.04
CA SER A 69 -19.84 2.70 2.06
C SER A 69 -19.00 3.40 3.14
N ILE A 70 -18.57 4.64 2.85
CA ILE A 70 -17.78 5.46 3.77
C ILE A 70 -18.69 6.51 4.42
N ALA A 71 -18.71 6.54 5.75
CA ALA A 71 -19.45 7.57 6.47
C ALA A 71 -18.71 8.92 6.37
N SER A 72 -19.45 10.02 6.18
CA SER A 72 -18.87 11.37 6.01
C SER A 72 -18.13 11.89 7.25
N ASP A 73 -18.36 11.29 8.40
CA ASP A 73 -17.69 11.56 9.68
C ASP A 73 -16.55 10.57 9.98
N SER A 74 -16.14 9.74 9.02
CA SER A 74 -15.02 8.82 9.22
C SER A 74 -13.72 9.59 9.43
N ALA A 75 -12.86 9.11 10.35
CA ALA A 75 -11.56 9.72 10.61
C ALA A 75 -10.68 9.75 9.35
N TYR A 76 -10.73 8.66 8.58
CA TYR A 76 -10.07 8.45 7.30
C TYR A 76 -10.60 7.17 6.65
N VAL A 77 -10.26 6.95 5.38
CA VAL A 77 -10.41 5.65 4.72
C VAL A 77 -9.04 5.04 4.44
N HIS A 78 -8.82 3.81 4.89
CA HIS A 78 -7.59 3.07 4.68
C HIS A 78 -7.77 1.93 3.69
N TYR A 79 -6.83 1.78 2.75
CA TYR A 79 -6.79 0.65 1.82
C TYR A 79 -5.37 0.34 1.33
N CYS A 80 -5.16 -0.89 0.82
CA CYS A 80 -3.98 -1.25 0.07
C CYS A 80 -4.24 -1.04 -1.43
N LYS A 81 -3.45 -0.20 -2.10
CA LYS A 81 -3.58 0.05 -3.54
C LYS A 81 -3.27 -1.19 -4.36
N ASN A 82 -2.36 -2.04 -3.86
CA ASN A 82 -1.97 -3.29 -4.49
C ASN A 82 -1.77 -4.39 -3.44
N GLU A 83 -2.59 -5.43 -3.51
CA GLU A 83 -2.53 -6.61 -2.64
C GLU A 83 -1.62 -7.66 -3.25
N THR A 84 -0.44 -7.82 -2.67
CA THR A 84 0.66 -8.64 -3.18
C THR A 84 0.29 -10.12 -3.32
N ILE A 85 -0.40 -10.68 -2.30
CA ILE A 85 -0.70 -12.12 -2.21
C ILE A 85 -1.78 -12.51 -3.22
N GLN A 86 -2.81 -11.69 -3.36
CA GLN A 86 -3.90 -11.94 -4.28
C GLN A 86 -3.61 -11.48 -5.71
N GLY A 87 -2.58 -10.66 -5.90
CA GLY A 87 -2.25 -10.09 -7.20
C GLY A 87 -3.31 -9.14 -7.75
N ILE A 88 -4.06 -8.49 -6.87
CA ILE A 88 -5.14 -7.58 -7.23
C ILE A 88 -4.78 -6.13 -6.88
N ARG A 89 -5.23 -5.18 -7.68
CA ARG A 89 -4.97 -3.75 -7.48
C ARG A 89 -6.22 -2.88 -7.66
N ILE A 90 -6.20 -1.73 -7.02
CA ILE A 90 -7.15 -0.65 -7.20
C ILE A 90 -6.54 0.33 -8.20
N ASN A 91 -7.19 0.50 -9.37
CA ASN A 91 -6.69 1.34 -10.46
C ASN A 91 -7.08 2.81 -10.29
N SER A 92 -8.20 3.07 -9.63
CA SER A 92 -8.72 4.43 -9.44
C SER A 92 -7.91 5.20 -8.40
N ASP A 93 -7.79 6.51 -8.60
CA ASP A 93 -7.33 7.43 -7.58
C ASP A 93 -8.44 7.66 -6.55
N PRO A 94 -8.10 7.99 -5.29
CA PRO A 94 -9.10 8.30 -4.28
C PRO A 94 -9.89 9.57 -4.67
N ASN A 95 -11.19 9.53 -4.41
CA ASN A 95 -12.10 10.67 -4.53
C ASN A 95 -13.13 10.55 -3.39
N PHE A 96 -12.68 10.79 -2.15
CA PHE A 96 -13.48 10.66 -0.95
C PHE A 96 -13.58 12.02 -0.25
N ASP A 97 -14.69 12.24 0.45
CA ASP A 97 -14.89 13.43 1.30
C ASP A 97 -14.10 13.36 2.62
N VAL A 98 -13.45 12.24 2.89
CA VAL A 98 -12.62 12.00 4.07
C VAL A 98 -11.18 11.67 3.65
N PRO A 99 -10.17 11.91 4.53
CA PRO A 99 -8.78 11.65 4.18
C PRO A 99 -8.49 10.21 3.75
N SER A 100 -7.70 10.03 2.69
CA SER A 100 -7.28 8.73 2.16
C SER A 100 -5.92 8.31 2.72
N PHE A 101 -5.84 7.11 3.28
CA PHE A 101 -4.63 6.50 3.83
C PHE A 101 -4.29 5.23 3.06
N VAL A 102 -3.18 5.23 2.33
CA VAL A 102 -2.93 4.24 1.29
C VAL A 102 -1.62 3.51 1.48
N ASP A 103 -1.70 2.18 1.59
CA ASP A 103 -0.53 1.30 1.48
C ASP A 103 -0.16 1.13 0.01
N MET A 104 1.00 1.64 -0.37
CA MET A 104 1.60 1.47 -1.69
C MET A 104 2.88 0.64 -1.67
N SER A 105 3.13 -0.12 -0.60
CA SER A 105 4.39 -0.86 -0.41
C SER A 105 4.80 -1.72 -1.60
N SER A 106 3.86 -2.30 -2.32
CA SER A 106 4.16 -3.19 -3.45
C SER A 106 4.03 -2.55 -4.83
N CYS A 107 3.58 -1.29 -4.92
CA CYS A 107 3.40 -0.62 -6.21
C CYS A 107 3.99 0.79 -6.27
N ILE A 108 4.51 1.35 -5.18
CA ILE A 108 5.18 2.65 -5.19
C ILE A 108 6.29 2.67 -6.26
N PHE A 109 6.43 3.77 -7.01
CA PHE A 109 7.40 3.96 -8.09
C PHE A 109 7.26 3.01 -9.30
N SER A 110 6.18 2.23 -9.39
CA SER A 110 5.89 1.36 -10.55
C SER A 110 4.88 1.95 -11.52
N GLU A 111 4.31 3.07 -11.17
CA GLU A 111 3.35 3.82 -11.97
C GLU A 111 3.39 5.31 -11.66
N SER A 112 2.96 6.14 -12.61
CA SER A 112 2.79 7.57 -12.41
C SER A 112 1.56 7.82 -11.52
N LEU A 113 1.70 8.70 -10.54
CA LEU A 113 0.67 9.05 -9.57
C LEU A 113 0.53 10.56 -9.46
N ASP A 114 -0.70 11.04 -9.42
CA ASP A 114 -0.99 12.39 -8.96
C ASP A 114 -1.02 12.39 -7.42
N ILE A 115 0.12 12.70 -6.81
CA ILE A 115 0.29 12.70 -5.35
C ILE A 115 -0.70 13.64 -4.65
N SER A 116 -1.18 14.70 -5.32
CA SER A 116 -2.11 15.68 -4.74
C SER A 116 -3.46 15.07 -4.33
N LYS A 117 -3.83 13.96 -4.95
CA LYS A 117 -5.08 13.22 -4.66
C LYS A 117 -5.04 12.37 -3.39
N TYR A 118 -3.85 12.18 -2.82
CA TYR A 118 -3.66 11.32 -1.65
C TYR A 118 -3.34 12.16 -0.42
N ASP A 119 -3.92 11.82 0.72
CA ASP A 119 -3.67 12.55 1.97
C ASP A 119 -2.53 11.92 2.77
N PHE A 120 -2.45 10.59 2.73
CA PHE A 120 -1.40 9.83 3.39
C PHE A 120 -1.04 8.58 2.54
N ILE A 121 0.22 8.50 2.11
CA ILE A 121 0.78 7.32 1.46
C ILE A 121 1.87 6.75 2.36
N TYR A 122 1.93 5.44 2.47
CA TYR A 122 3.08 4.77 3.05
C TYR A 122 3.54 3.59 2.21
N ALA A 123 4.85 3.31 2.28
CA ALA A 123 5.45 2.20 1.56
C ALA A 123 6.72 1.72 2.24
N CYS A 124 6.93 0.41 2.30
CA CYS A 124 8.18 -0.18 2.77
C CYS A 124 9.18 -0.37 1.63
N ALA A 125 10.48 -0.14 1.91
CA ALA A 125 11.51 -0.05 0.88
C ALA A 125 11.85 -1.38 0.20
N GLN A 126 11.82 -2.51 0.93
CA GLN A 126 12.34 -3.81 0.49
C GLN A 126 11.68 -4.41 -0.75
N LYS A 127 10.60 -3.82 -1.23
CA LYS A 127 9.92 -4.32 -2.44
C LYS A 127 10.40 -3.59 -3.69
N ASN A 128 10.52 -2.26 -3.65
CA ASN A 128 10.78 -1.51 -4.88
C ASN A 128 11.81 -0.37 -4.78
N PHE A 129 12.20 0.13 -3.60
CA PHE A 129 13.11 1.26 -3.54
C PHE A 129 14.26 1.14 -2.52
N GLY A 130 14.52 -0.03 -1.95
CA GLY A 130 15.63 -0.20 -1.02
C GLY A 130 15.67 -1.53 -0.29
N ALA A 131 16.41 -1.55 0.81
CA ALA A 131 16.47 -2.68 1.73
C ALA A 131 15.35 -2.62 2.78
N ALA A 132 15.12 -3.74 3.47
CA ALA A 132 14.24 -3.80 4.63
C ALA A 132 14.70 -2.82 5.73
N GLY A 133 13.74 -2.30 6.52
CA GLY A 133 14.03 -1.41 7.65
C GLY A 133 13.80 0.08 7.36
N ILE A 134 13.28 0.42 6.18
CA ILE A 134 12.84 1.79 5.85
C ILE A 134 11.37 1.77 5.45
N THR A 135 10.64 2.74 5.94
CA THR A 135 9.28 3.06 5.52
C THR A 135 9.23 4.50 5.06
N LEU A 136 8.79 4.72 3.83
CA LEU A 136 8.48 6.04 3.29
C LEU A 136 7.06 6.43 3.69
N ILE A 137 6.90 7.65 4.18
CA ILE A 137 5.61 8.29 4.41
C ILE A 137 5.54 9.56 3.56
N ILE A 138 4.45 9.75 2.86
CA ILE A 138 4.08 11.01 2.19
C ILE A 138 2.75 11.44 2.79
N ILE A 139 2.71 12.62 3.40
CA ILE A 139 1.57 13.11 4.17
C ILE A 139 1.30 14.58 3.88
N LYS A 140 0.03 14.99 3.79
CA LYS A 140 -0.38 16.40 3.71
C LYS A 140 -0.05 17.14 5.00
N ASP A 141 0.27 18.42 4.88
CA ASP A 141 0.71 19.27 6.00
C ASP A 141 -0.35 19.38 7.09
N ASP A 142 -1.58 19.66 6.70
CA ASP A 142 -2.72 19.80 7.61
C ASP A 142 -3.06 18.50 8.35
N LEU A 143 -2.78 17.36 7.74
CA LEU A 143 -2.95 16.06 8.35
C LEU A 143 -1.82 15.74 9.34
N LEU A 144 -0.59 16.13 9.01
CA LEU A 144 0.57 15.97 9.89
C LEU A 144 0.35 16.72 11.22
N GLU A 145 -0.22 17.92 11.17
CA GLU A 145 -0.55 18.73 12.35
C GLU A 145 -1.62 18.07 13.26
N LYS A 146 -2.40 17.13 12.73
CA LYS A 146 -3.40 16.36 13.50
C LYS A 146 -2.84 15.13 14.18
N SER A 147 -1.52 14.85 14.05
CA SER A 147 -0.88 13.75 14.77
C SER A 147 -1.12 13.85 16.28
N ASN A 148 -1.47 12.73 16.91
CA ASN A 148 -1.83 12.70 18.33
C ASN A 148 -0.64 13.08 19.25
N PRO A 149 -0.67 14.24 19.91
CA PRO A 149 0.46 14.71 20.72
C PRO A 149 0.67 13.92 22.01
N ALA A 150 -0.25 13.05 22.41
CA ALA A 150 -0.14 12.24 23.60
C ALA A 150 0.71 10.96 23.39
N LEU A 151 1.11 10.67 22.15
CA LEU A 151 1.92 9.51 21.86
C LEU A 151 3.39 9.73 22.21
N PRO A 152 4.11 8.66 22.59
CA PRO A 152 5.58 8.67 22.62
C PRO A 152 6.14 9.16 21.27
N ASN A 153 7.20 9.95 21.32
CA ASN A 153 7.79 10.57 20.13
C ASN A 153 8.07 9.59 18.97
N MET A 154 8.54 8.39 19.30
CA MET A 154 8.83 7.34 18.30
C MET A 154 7.58 6.82 17.55
N LEU A 155 6.39 7.06 18.07
CA LEU A 155 5.11 6.66 17.47
C LEU A 155 4.34 7.85 16.87
N ASN A 156 4.91 9.06 16.94
CA ASN A 156 4.26 10.29 16.47
C ASN A 156 4.89 10.78 15.17
N TYR A 157 4.10 10.93 14.12
CA TYR A 157 4.60 11.36 12.79
C TYR A 157 5.17 12.77 12.82
N LYS A 158 4.57 13.70 13.57
CA LYS A 158 5.04 15.08 13.66
C LYS A 158 6.42 15.15 14.29
N SER A 159 6.66 14.40 15.36
CA SER A 159 7.99 14.32 16.01
C SER A 159 9.08 13.84 15.06
N HIS A 160 8.79 12.84 14.23
CA HIS A 160 9.73 12.39 13.20
C HIS A 160 9.98 13.45 12.12
N PHE A 161 8.95 14.17 11.69
CA PHE A 161 9.09 15.23 10.71
C PHE A 161 9.93 16.39 11.23
N GLU A 162 9.66 16.87 12.45
CA GLU A 162 10.39 17.98 13.10
C GLU A 162 11.89 17.68 13.27
N GLN A 163 12.26 16.41 13.39
CA GLN A 163 13.65 15.95 13.46
C GLN A 163 14.20 15.47 12.12
N SER A 164 13.58 15.89 10.98
CA SER A 164 14.01 15.52 9.62
C SER A 164 14.24 14.01 9.46
N SER A 165 13.35 13.19 10.02
CA SER A 165 13.42 11.72 10.07
C SER A 165 14.59 11.14 10.87
N MET A 166 15.30 11.95 11.63
CA MET A 166 16.44 11.55 12.48
C MET A 166 16.13 11.71 13.97
N LEU A 167 14.90 11.41 14.37
CA LEU A 167 14.51 11.42 15.79
C LEU A 167 15.38 10.46 16.63
N ASN A 168 15.82 9.37 16.04
CA ASN A 168 16.87 8.48 16.52
C ASN A 168 17.80 8.13 15.35
N THR A 169 18.89 7.41 15.60
CA THR A 169 19.81 6.95 14.58
C THR A 169 19.06 6.13 13.51
N PRO A 170 19.02 6.56 12.24
CA PRO A 170 18.30 5.86 11.18
C PRO A 170 19.06 4.61 10.73
N ASN A 171 18.39 3.76 9.93
CA ASN A 171 19.05 2.71 9.17
C ASN A 171 19.90 3.33 8.04
N THR A 172 21.12 3.77 8.39
CA THR A 172 22.01 4.55 7.51
C THR A 172 22.34 3.83 6.22
N PHE A 173 22.63 2.52 6.28
CA PHE A 173 22.90 1.72 5.09
C PHE A 173 21.67 1.63 4.17
N GLY A 174 20.50 1.38 4.75
CA GLY A 174 19.25 1.34 4.00
C GLY A 174 18.94 2.69 3.33
N TRP A 175 19.18 3.82 4.00
CA TRP A 175 19.01 5.15 3.43
C TRP A 175 19.96 5.39 2.26
N TYR A 176 21.24 5.04 2.44
CA TYR A 176 22.22 5.12 1.36
C TYR A 176 21.80 4.32 0.14
N LEU A 177 21.34 3.07 0.34
CA LEU A 177 20.87 2.21 -0.74
C LEU A 177 19.62 2.78 -1.42
N ALA A 178 18.65 3.28 -0.66
CA ALA A 178 17.46 3.92 -1.21
C ALA A 178 17.81 5.13 -2.09
N GLY A 179 18.75 5.98 -1.63
CA GLY A 179 19.29 7.08 -2.43
C GLY A 179 19.88 6.62 -3.75
N LYS A 180 20.67 5.53 -3.76
CA LYS A 180 21.23 4.94 -4.99
C LYS A 180 20.17 4.41 -5.94
N ILE A 181 19.08 3.88 -5.40
CA ILE A 181 17.95 3.39 -6.22
C ILE A 181 17.17 4.59 -6.80
N PHE A 182 16.97 5.67 -6.05
CA PHE A 182 16.37 6.89 -6.59
C PHE A 182 17.23 7.51 -7.71
N ASP A 183 18.55 7.59 -7.53
CA ASP A 183 19.48 8.01 -8.59
C ASP A 183 19.38 7.12 -9.84
N TRP A 184 19.17 5.80 -9.64
CA TRP A 184 18.98 4.86 -10.73
C TRP A 184 17.65 5.08 -11.44
N TYR A 185 16.54 5.32 -10.71
CA TYR A 185 15.26 5.65 -11.31
C TYR A 185 15.36 6.88 -12.22
N GLU A 186 15.98 7.97 -11.74
CA GLU A 186 16.15 9.20 -12.54
C GLU A 186 16.93 8.92 -13.82
N ARG A 187 18.09 8.26 -13.72
CA ARG A 187 18.93 7.93 -14.89
C ARG A 187 18.27 6.93 -15.86
N SER A 188 17.34 6.14 -15.39
CA SER A 188 16.62 5.14 -16.19
C SER A 188 15.37 5.71 -16.88
N GLY A 189 15.16 7.01 -16.87
CA GLY A 189 14.03 7.68 -17.52
C GLY A 189 12.85 7.98 -16.59
N GLY A 190 13.06 7.84 -15.27
CA GLY A 190 12.08 8.19 -14.24
C GLY A 190 10.88 7.24 -14.16
N ILE A 191 9.86 7.69 -13.44
CA ILE A 191 8.67 6.88 -13.14
C ILE A 191 7.89 6.49 -14.39
N LEU A 192 7.84 7.35 -15.40
CA LEU A 192 7.14 7.04 -16.66
C LEU A 192 7.75 5.82 -17.37
N GLU A 193 9.08 5.70 -17.36
CA GLU A 193 9.74 4.53 -17.95
C GLU A 193 9.56 3.29 -17.08
N MET A 194 9.57 3.43 -15.76
CA MET A 194 9.27 2.32 -14.84
C MET A 194 7.85 1.79 -15.04
N GLU A 195 6.89 2.66 -15.28
CA GLU A 195 5.51 2.26 -15.59
C GLU A 195 5.43 1.44 -16.89
N LYS A 196 6.08 1.91 -17.97
CA LYS A 196 6.14 1.17 -19.24
C LYS A 196 6.76 -0.22 -19.05
N LEU A 197 7.85 -0.30 -18.31
CA LEU A 197 8.52 -1.57 -17.99
C LEU A 197 7.63 -2.50 -17.16
N SER A 198 6.90 -1.95 -16.18
CA SER A 198 5.96 -2.70 -15.34
C SER A 198 4.83 -3.30 -16.20
N ILE A 199 4.23 -2.48 -17.07
CA ILE A 199 3.20 -2.93 -18.02
C ILE A 199 3.75 -4.01 -18.95
N LYS A 200 4.92 -3.79 -19.57
CA LYS A 200 5.53 -4.76 -20.50
C LYS A 200 5.78 -6.11 -19.84
N LYS A 201 6.39 -6.12 -18.64
CA LYS A 201 6.71 -7.35 -17.92
C LYS A 201 5.47 -8.10 -17.46
N SER A 202 4.49 -7.41 -16.89
CA SER A 202 3.26 -8.04 -16.42
C SER A 202 2.41 -8.57 -17.58
N SER A 203 2.29 -7.82 -18.69
CA SER A 203 1.57 -8.27 -19.88
C SER A 203 2.17 -9.53 -20.50
N LEU A 204 3.51 -9.64 -20.52
CA LEU A 204 4.17 -10.86 -21.01
C LEU A 204 3.73 -12.11 -20.22
N LEU A 205 3.72 -12.01 -18.89
CA LEU A 205 3.31 -13.12 -18.02
C LEU A 205 1.81 -13.40 -18.14
N TYR A 206 0.97 -12.38 -18.11
CA TYR A 206 -0.47 -12.57 -18.26
C TYR A 206 -0.86 -13.17 -19.61
N ASN A 207 -0.20 -12.79 -20.70
CA ASN A 207 -0.44 -13.40 -22.02
C ASN A 207 -0.13 -14.89 -22.01
N ILE A 208 0.96 -15.31 -21.36
CA ILE A 208 1.30 -16.75 -21.23
C ILE A 208 0.25 -17.46 -20.39
N ILE A 209 -0.14 -16.90 -19.24
CA ILE A 209 -1.14 -17.50 -18.34
C ILE A 209 -2.49 -17.64 -19.07
N ASP A 210 -2.96 -16.57 -19.70
CA ASP A 210 -4.28 -16.52 -20.34
C ASP A 210 -4.37 -17.38 -21.62
N SER A 211 -3.24 -17.65 -22.27
CA SER A 211 -3.18 -18.52 -23.45
C SER A 211 -2.87 -20.00 -23.12
N SER A 212 -2.74 -20.34 -21.85
CA SER A 212 -2.34 -21.67 -21.39
C SER A 212 -3.53 -22.48 -20.88
N ASP A 213 -3.57 -23.75 -21.21
CA ASP A 213 -4.49 -24.73 -20.61
C ASP A 213 -3.92 -25.33 -19.31
N PHE A 214 -2.82 -24.80 -18.80
CA PHE A 214 -2.15 -25.29 -17.59
C PHE A 214 -2.24 -24.30 -16.42
N TYR A 215 -2.22 -23.00 -16.69
CA TYR A 215 -2.25 -21.93 -15.68
C TYR A 215 -3.61 -21.27 -15.60
N LEU A 216 -3.95 -20.80 -14.40
CA LEU A 216 -5.16 -20.02 -14.13
C LEU A 216 -4.82 -18.79 -13.30
N ASN A 217 -5.22 -17.59 -13.73
CA ASN A 217 -5.25 -16.42 -12.87
C ASN A 217 -6.71 -16.11 -12.48
N PRO A 218 -7.07 -16.20 -11.19
CA PRO A 218 -8.44 -16.02 -10.73
C PRO A 218 -8.89 -14.56 -10.68
N VAL A 219 -7.96 -13.60 -10.80
CA VAL A 219 -8.23 -12.17 -10.61
C VAL A 219 -8.88 -11.58 -11.86
N ASN A 220 -9.89 -10.74 -11.64
CA ASN A 220 -10.53 -9.96 -12.71
C ASN A 220 -9.46 -9.27 -13.56
N PRO A 221 -9.41 -9.49 -14.88
CA PRO A 221 -8.37 -8.96 -15.76
C PRO A 221 -8.16 -7.44 -15.65
N LYS A 222 -9.23 -6.67 -15.40
CA LYS A 222 -9.15 -5.21 -15.23
C LYS A 222 -8.50 -4.78 -13.91
N GLN A 223 -8.36 -5.69 -12.94
CA GLN A 223 -7.86 -5.40 -11.60
C GLN A 223 -6.57 -6.18 -11.27
N ARG A 224 -5.98 -6.85 -12.25
CA ARG A 224 -4.72 -7.56 -12.07
C ARG A 224 -3.57 -6.63 -11.71
N SER A 225 -2.77 -7.04 -10.76
CA SER A 225 -1.58 -6.32 -10.34
C SER A 225 -0.51 -6.31 -11.46
N ARG A 226 0.13 -5.16 -11.67
CA ARG A 226 1.29 -5.05 -12.56
C ARG A 226 2.61 -5.43 -11.88
N CYS A 227 2.60 -5.51 -10.54
CA CYS A 227 3.78 -5.77 -9.73
C CYS A 227 3.86 -7.21 -9.22
N ASN A 228 2.71 -7.87 -9.08
CA ASN A 228 2.57 -9.20 -8.48
C ASN A 228 1.65 -10.06 -9.34
N VAL A 229 2.23 -10.76 -10.30
CA VAL A 229 1.48 -11.70 -11.14
C VAL A 229 1.32 -13.00 -10.37
N VAL A 230 0.09 -13.34 -10.07
CA VAL A 230 -0.28 -14.59 -9.39
C VAL A 230 -0.92 -15.57 -10.37
N PHE A 231 -0.76 -16.85 -10.12
CA PHE A 231 -1.44 -17.90 -10.85
C PHE A 231 -1.56 -19.16 -9.98
N THR A 232 -2.48 -20.01 -10.34
CA THR A 232 -2.63 -21.39 -9.85
C THR A 232 -2.54 -22.34 -11.04
N LEU A 233 -2.47 -23.62 -10.78
CA LEU A 233 -2.58 -24.64 -11.82
C LEU A 233 -4.06 -25.02 -12.00
N LEU A 234 -4.48 -25.30 -13.25
CA LEU A 234 -5.83 -25.83 -13.52
C LEU A 234 -6.05 -27.20 -12.86
N ASP A 235 -5.04 -28.04 -12.79
CA ASP A 235 -5.04 -29.26 -11.98
C ASP A 235 -4.30 -29.02 -10.66
N GLU A 236 -5.04 -28.73 -9.59
CA GLU A 236 -4.52 -28.50 -8.24
C GLU A 236 -3.62 -29.65 -7.71
N LYS A 237 -3.81 -30.89 -8.20
CA LYS A 237 -2.98 -32.03 -7.79
C LYS A 237 -1.52 -31.90 -8.21
N LEU A 238 -1.26 -31.08 -9.21
CA LEU A 238 0.08 -30.84 -9.72
C LEU A 238 0.83 -29.76 -8.93
N GLU A 239 0.16 -28.93 -8.10
CA GLU A 239 0.79 -27.81 -7.39
C GLU A 239 1.98 -28.27 -6.54
N LYS A 240 1.82 -29.34 -5.74
CA LYS A 240 2.91 -29.87 -4.90
C LYS A 240 4.12 -30.39 -5.69
N LYS A 241 3.93 -30.74 -6.96
CA LYS A 241 5.01 -31.24 -7.82
C LYS A 241 5.64 -30.11 -8.61
N PHE A 242 4.90 -29.03 -8.84
CA PHE A 242 5.35 -27.86 -9.57
C PHE A 242 6.26 -26.97 -8.70
N VAL A 243 5.98 -26.83 -7.40
CA VAL A 243 6.77 -26.09 -6.40
C VAL A 243 7.84 -27.01 -5.81
#